data_b08dfb379e1a131d20a880044672313d
#
_entry.id   b08dfb379e1a131d20a880044672313d
#
_cell.length_a   1.000
_cell.length_b   1.000
_cell.length_c   1.000
_cell.angle_alpha   90.00
_cell.angle_beta   90.00
_cell.angle_gamma   90.00
#
_symmetry.space_group_name_H-M   'P 1'
#
loop_
_entity.id
_entity.type
_entity.pdbx_description
1 polymer ?
#
loop_
_entity_poly.entity_id
_entity_poly.type
_entity_poly.pdbx_seq_one_letter_code
_entity_poly.pdbx_strand_id
1 'polypeptide(L)'
;MPTDAADAGEVTATYEATETERRLTFERGDQRATVAQNREGYAMLAVREGPDGEERERYYGFDMALDHAAELLGVGPAALPVPEAAEDMGM
;
A
#
# COMPACT_ATOMS: atom_id res chain seq x y z
N MET A 1 8.27 -13.12 -10.15
CA MET A 1 7.55 -11.89 -9.81
C MET A 1 8.34 -11.10 -8.80
N PRO A 2 8.59 -9.83 -9.07
CA PRO A 2 9.33 -9.03 -8.11
C PRO A 2 8.51 -8.84 -6.84
N THR A 3 9.11 -9.19 -5.72
CA THR A 3 8.53 -8.98 -4.40
C THR A 3 9.60 -8.28 -3.57
N ASP A 4 9.24 -7.22 -2.91
CA ASP A 4 10.14 -6.45 -2.09
C ASP A 4 9.49 -6.20 -0.73
N ALA A 5 10.31 -6.03 0.30
CA ALA A 5 9.81 -5.88 1.66
C ALA A 5 10.60 -4.84 2.44
N ALA A 6 9.95 -4.22 3.40
CA ALA A 6 10.58 -3.27 4.29
C ALA A 6 9.93 -3.36 5.68
N ASP A 7 10.67 -3.01 6.72
CA ASP A 7 10.19 -3.01 8.09
C ASP A 7 10.45 -1.66 8.72
N ALA A 8 9.52 -1.20 9.56
CA ALA A 8 9.73 -0.04 10.40
C ALA A 8 9.00 -0.26 11.72
N GLY A 9 9.73 -0.59 12.78
CA GLY A 9 9.14 -0.87 14.08
C GLY A 9 8.15 -2.02 14.01
N GLU A 10 6.88 -1.73 14.29
CA GLU A 10 5.82 -2.74 14.31
C GLU A 10 5.17 -2.98 12.95
N VAL A 11 5.52 -2.18 11.95
CA VAL A 11 4.88 -2.26 10.63
C VAL A 11 5.80 -2.94 9.65
N THR A 12 5.26 -3.92 8.94
CA THR A 12 5.96 -4.61 7.86
C THR A 12 5.26 -4.27 6.55
N ALA A 13 6.03 -3.95 5.52
CA ALA A 13 5.48 -3.67 4.20
C ALA A 13 6.00 -4.70 3.20
N THR A 14 5.11 -5.14 2.33
CA THR A 14 5.44 -6.07 1.24
C THR A 14 4.92 -5.50 -0.07
N TYR A 15 5.80 -5.39 -1.05
CA TYR A 15 5.44 -4.93 -2.38
C TYR A 15 5.39 -6.10 -3.34
N GLU A 16 4.32 -6.17 -4.13
CA GLU A 16 4.17 -7.21 -5.14
C GLU A 16 3.60 -6.59 -6.42
N ALA A 17 4.14 -6.99 -7.56
CA ALA A 17 3.60 -6.57 -8.85
C ALA A 17 2.96 -7.80 -9.52
N THR A 18 1.66 -7.69 -9.83
CA THR A 18 0.94 -8.72 -10.55
C THR A 18 0.80 -8.28 -12.01
N GLU A 19 0.14 -9.08 -12.84
CA GLU A 19 -0.11 -8.73 -14.24
C GLU A 19 -1.06 -7.53 -14.37
N THR A 20 -1.93 -7.32 -13.38
CA THR A 20 -2.98 -6.32 -13.46
C THR A 20 -2.78 -5.14 -12.54
N GLU A 21 -2.02 -5.31 -11.45
CA GLU A 21 -1.84 -4.22 -10.49
C GLU A 21 -0.55 -4.33 -9.71
N ARG A 22 -0.16 -3.21 -9.10
CA ARG A 22 0.93 -3.14 -8.15
C ARG A 22 0.30 -3.04 -6.77
N ARG A 23 0.77 -3.84 -5.81
CA ARG A 23 0.22 -3.89 -4.46
C ARG A 23 1.29 -3.62 -3.42
N LEU A 24 0.99 -2.69 -2.53
CA LEU A 24 1.85 -2.42 -1.38
C LEU A 24 1.02 -2.71 -0.13
N THR A 25 1.35 -3.78 0.58
CA THR A 25 0.60 -4.22 1.76
C THR A 25 1.38 -3.93 3.01
N PHE A 26 0.73 -3.25 3.95
CA PHE A 26 1.28 -2.98 5.27
C PHE A 26 0.58 -3.86 6.29
N GLU A 27 1.33 -4.39 7.23
CA GLU A 27 0.79 -5.21 8.33
C GLU A 27 1.31 -4.70 9.67
N ARG A 28 0.43 -4.65 10.64
CA ARG A 28 0.78 -4.31 12.01
C ARG A 28 -0.09 -5.17 12.93
N GLY A 29 0.50 -6.24 13.50
CA GLY A 29 -0.27 -7.20 14.27
C GLY A 29 -1.34 -7.84 13.40
N ASP A 30 -2.59 -7.70 13.81
CA ASP A 30 -3.74 -8.27 13.07
C ASP A 30 -4.33 -7.31 12.05
N GLN A 31 -3.79 -6.11 11.96
CA GLN A 31 -4.29 -5.08 11.05
C GLN A 31 -3.52 -5.08 9.75
N ARG A 32 -4.23 -4.87 8.66
CA ARG A 32 -3.63 -4.80 7.32
C ARG A 32 -4.21 -3.65 6.53
N ALA A 33 -3.40 -3.12 5.63
CA ALA A 33 -3.85 -2.12 4.67
C ALA A 33 -3.06 -2.33 3.39
N THR A 34 -3.75 -2.36 2.25
CA THR A 34 -3.10 -2.50 0.96
C THR A 34 -3.39 -1.29 0.09
N VAL A 35 -2.34 -0.73 -0.49
CA VAL A 35 -2.45 0.31 -1.51
C VAL A 35 -2.21 -0.37 -2.85
N ALA A 36 -3.21 -0.37 -3.71
CA ALA A 36 -3.15 -1.05 -5.00
C ALA A 36 -3.31 -0.04 -6.13
N GLN A 37 -2.51 -0.21 -7.18
CA GLN A 37 -2.53 0.64 -8.35
C GLN A 37 -2.66 -0.21 -9.60
N ASN A 38 -3.65 0.08 -10.44
CA ASN A 38 -3.82 -0.61 -11.71
C ASN A 38 -2.63 -0.31 -12.63
N ARG A 39 -2.18 -1.31 -13.35
CA ARG A 39 -1.07 -1.15 -14.29
C ARG A 39 -1.54 -0.55 -15.61
N GLU A 40 -2.83 -0.66 -15.90
CA GLU A 40 -3.44 -0.09 -17.09
C GLU A 40 -4.57 0.84 -16.69
N GLY A 41 -4.87 1.83 -17.52
CA GLY A 41 -5.93 2.78 -17.26
C GLY A 41 -5.49 3.90 -16.32
N TYR A 42 -6.40 4.37 -15.50
CA TYR A 42 -6.12 5.46 -14.58
C TYR A 42 -5.26 4.98 -13.41
N ALA A 43 -4.25 5.75 -13.11
CA ALA A 43 -3.30 5.42 -12.05
C ALA A 43 -3.80 5.83 -10.66
N MET A 44 -5.07 5.57 -10.37
CA MET A 44 -5.59 5.82 -9.04
C MET A 44 -5.16 4.72 -8.08
N LEU A 45 -4.96 5.11 -6.84
CA LEU A 45 -4.51 4.21 -5.79
C LEU A 45 -5.70 3.82 -4.93
N ALA A 46 -6.03 2.54 -4.91
CA ALA A 46 -7.10 2.02 -4.08
C ALA A 46 -6.54 1.58 -2.74
N VAL A 47 -7.20 1.96 -1.65
CA VAL A 47 -6.83 1.53 -0.32
C VAL A 47 -7.80 0.44 0.12
N ARG A 48 -7.27 -0.73 0.48
CA ARG A 48 -8.03 -1.92 0.88
C ARG A 48 -7.61 -2.37 2.27
N GLU A 49 -8.42 -3.20 2.90
CA GLU A 49 -8.10 -3.76 4.21
C GLU A 49 -7.24 -5.02 4.11
N GLY A 50 -6.48 -5.16 3.05
CA GLY A 50 -5.63 -6.30 2.77
C GLY A 50 -5.64 -6.57 1.27
N PRO A 51 -4.77 -7.48 0.77
CA PRO A 51 -4.67 -7.73 -0.67
C PRO A 51 -5.99 -8.14 -1.33
N ASP A 52 -6.81 -8.88 -0.62
CA ASP A 52 -8.10 -9.37 -1.10
C ASP A 52 -9.28 -8.75 -0.38
N GLY A 53 -9.03 -7.69 0.42
CA GLY A 53 -10.06 -7.03 1.19
C GLY A 53 -10.88 -6.06 0.37
N GLU A 54 -11.92 -5.51 0.99
CA GLU A 54 -12.75 -4.51 0.35
C GLU A 54 -12.00 -3.21 0.13
N GLU A 55 -12.27 -2.59 -1.01
CA GLU A 55 -11.74 -1.27 -1.32
C GLU A 55 -12.45 -0.25 -0.44
N ARG A 56 -11.68 0.56 0.28
CA ARG A 56 -12.24 1.60 1.16
C ARG A 56 -12.35 2.93 0.45
N GLU A 57 -11.31 3.31 -0.29
CA GLU A 57 -11.25 4.62 -0.92
C GLU A 57 -10.23 4.59 -2.06
N ARG A 58 -10.34 5.56 -2.96
CA ARG A 58 -9.38 5.75 -4.05
C ARG A 58 -8.80 7.15 -3.98
N TYR A 59 -7.52 7.26 -4.28
CA TYR A 59 -6.79 8.52 -4.23
C TYR A 59 -5.95 8.72 -5.48
N TYR A 60 -5.76 9.97 -5.88
CA TYR A 60 -4.86 10.30 -6.98
C TYR A 60 -3.41 10.34 -6.51
N GLY A 61 -3.17 10.74 -5.28
CA GLY A 61 -1.83 10.90 -4.74
C GLY A 61 -1.42 9.75 -3.83
N PHE A 62 -0.16 9.32 -3.97
CA PHE A 62 0.38 8.26 -3.13
C PHE A 62 0.36 8.65 -1.65
N ASP A 63 0.71 9.91 -1.36
CA ASP A 63 0.71 10.41 0.02
C ASP A 63 -0.65 10.29 0.68
N MET A 64 -1.72 10.59 -0.05
CA MET A 64 -3.08 10.48 0.47
C MET A 64 -3.45 9.02 0.73
N ALA A 65 -3.04 8.12 -0.16
CA ALA A 65 -3.29 6.70 0.03
C ALA A 65 -2.53 6.16 1.24
N LEU A 66 -1.29 6.62 1.44
CA LEU A 66 -0.50 6.22 2.60
C LEU A 66 -1.12 6.74 3.90
N ASP A 67 -1.66 7.95 3.90
CA ASP A 67 -2.34 8.49 5.08
C ASP A 67 -3.50 7.60 5.51
N HIS A 68 -4.30 7.15 4.54
CA HIS A 68 -5.43 6.28 4.83
C HIS A 68 -4.97 4.90 5.30
N ALA A 69 -3.94 4.34 4.66
CA ALA A 69 -3.37 3.06 5.09
C ALA A 69 -2.86 3.13 6.52
N ALA A 70 -2.18 4.22 6.88
CA ALA A 70 -1.69 4.43 8.24
C ALA A 70 -2.85 4.50 9.23
N GLU A 71 -3.93 5.19 8.85
CA GLU A 71 -5.12 5.30 9.68
C GLU A 71 -5.74 3.93 9.96
N LEU A 72 -5.80 3.06 8.95
CA LEU A 72 -6.31 1.70 9.11
C LEU A 72 -5.44 0.88 10.06
N LEU A 73 -4.15 1.18 10.12
CA LEU A 73 -3.21 0.49 11.01
C LEU A 73 -3.09 1.14 12.38
N GLY A 74 -3.68 2.32 12.56
CA GLY A 74 -3.60 3.05 13.81
C GLY A 74 -2.24 3.67 14.07
N VAL A 75 -1.51 4.05 13.02
CA VAL A 75 -0.19 4.69 13.13
C VAL A 75 -0.14 5.96 12.30
N GLY A 76 0.90 6.78 12.49
CA GLY A 76 1.12 7.94 11.64
C GLY A 76 1.72 7.53 10.29
N PRO A 77 1.50 8.33 9.22
CA PRO A 77 2.05 7.99 7.90
C PRO A 77 3.57 7.85 7.90
N ALA A 78 4.27 8.59 8.74
CA ALA A 78 5.73 8.51 8.83
C ALA A 78 6.22 7.17 9.38
N ALA A 79 5.34 6.38 9.97
CA ALA A 79 5.70 5.06 10.49
C ALA A 79 5.60 3.97 9.43
N LEU A 80 5.12 4.29 8.23
CA LEU A 80 4.98 3.31 7.16
C LEU A 80 6.29 3.11 6.42
N PRO A 81 6.86 1.88 6.42
CA PRO A 81 8.04 1.60 5.61
C PRO A 81 7.60 1.45 4.15
N VAL A 82 8.28 2.12 3.24
CA VAL A 82 7.96 2.01 1.82
C VAL A 82 9.17 1.38 1.11
N PRO A 83 9.04 0.15 0.58
CA PRO A 83 10.12 -0.46 -0.17
C PRO A 83 10.48 0.37 -1.39
N GLU A 84 11.74 0.35 -1.77
CA GLU A 84 12.23 1.11 -2.91
C GLU A 84 11.42 0.85 -4.18
N ALA A 85 11.05 -0.40 -4.42
CA ALA A 85 10.28 -0.77 -5.60
C ALA A 85 8.89 -0.13 -5.65
N ALA A 86 8.37 0.34 -4.51
CA ALA A 86 7.04 0.95 -4.43
C ALA A 86 7.09 2.48 -4.42
N GLU A 87 8.28 3.09 -4.36
CA GLU A 87 8.39 4.55 -4.22
C GLU A 87 7.81 5.34 -5.39
N ASP A 88 7.70 4.72 -6.55
CA ASP A 88 7.16 5.38 -7.74
C ASP A 88 5.66 5.09 -7.97
N MET A 89 4.99 4.47 -7.02
CA MET A 89 3.56 4.26 -7.14
C MET A 89 2.84 5.61 -7.10
N GLY A 90 1.83 5.75 -7.96
CA GLY A 90 1.10 7.01 -8.06
C GLY A 90 1.72 8.01 -9.03
N MET A 91 2.80 7.66 -9.67
CA MET A 91 3.50 8.53 -10.62
C MET A 91 3.03 8.27 -12.05
#